data_8ee417a47d70419cd3b15e5c6c2f8f94
#
_entry.id   8ee417a47d70419cd3b15e5c6c2f8f94
#
_cell.length_a   1.000
_cell.length_b   1.000
_cell.length_c   1.000
_cell.angle_alpha   90.00
_cell.angle_beta   90.00
_cell.angle_gamma   90.00
#
_symmetry.space_group_name_H-M   'P 1'
#
loop_
_entity.id
_entity.type
_entity.pdbx_description
1 polymer ?
#
loop_
_entity_poly.entity_id
_entity_poly.type
_entity_poly.pdbx_seq_one_letter_code
_entity_poly.pdbx_strand_id
1 'polypeptide(L)'
;MTRVITVASGKGGVGKTTITANLGVALSTYGEETIVLDADVAMANLELILGMEGKSVTLHDVLSGAASIEDAIYEGPGGVKVVPAGISLEGLRKIKMDRLESALEILVDTSDILLIDAPAGLEKDALAAIAAAQEMILVTTPEVPSISDALKTKIIANKLGVDIIGVVINREQHDKTFLTITEIETILEVPVIAVIPDDPEVSRAAAFGEPLIIKNPKSPTSNAIMQLGADLIGEEYQPIEPDKKGVISKLVEGLLGRR
;
A
#
# COMPACT_ATOMS: atom_id res chain seq x y z
N MET A 1 -8.40 18.71 -7.21
CA MET A 1 -7.85 17.95 -8.35
C MET A 1 -7.34 16.64 -7.76
N THR A 2 -7.85 15.53 -8.23
CA THR A 2 -7.55 14.20 -7.69
C THR A 2 -6.08 13.86 -7.84
N ARG A 3 -5.47 13.34 -6.79
CA ARG A 3 -4.11 12.80 -6.84
C ARG A 3 -4.16 11.32 -7.19
N VAL A 4 -3.45 10.93 -8.23
CA VAL A 4 -3.30 9.53 -8.63
C VAL A 4 -1.91 9.07 -8.26
N ILE A 5 -1.82 8.20 -7.25
CA ILE A 5 -0.55 7.73 -6.69
C ILE A 5 -0.45 6.22 -6.89
N THR A 6 0.55 5.78 -7.64
CA THR A 6 0.87 4.35 -7.70
C THR A 6 1.83 3.97 -6.58
N VAL A 7 1.54 2.87 -5.90
CA VAL A 7 2.46 2.25 -4.94
C VAL A 7 3.14 1.10 -5.64
N ALA A 8 4.44 1.20 -5.85
CA ALA A 8 5.21 0.24 -6.64
C ALA A 8 6.43 -0.30 -5.88
N SER A 9 6.94 -1.43 -6.32
CA SER A 9 8.15 -2.04 -5.77
C SER A 9 8.91 -2.83 -6.83
N GLY A 10 10.23 -2.81 -6.76
CA GLY A 10 11.08 -3.59 -7.67
C GLY A 10 11.07 -5.10 -7.43
N LYS A 11 10.57 -5.54 -6.26
CA LYS A 11 10.58 -6.94 -5.83
C LYS A 11 9.29 -7.31 -5.12
N GLY A 12 8.83 -8.54 -5.30
CA GLY A 12 7.71 -9.10 -4.54
C GLY A 12 8.04 -9.32 -3.07
N GLY A 13 7.02 -9.26 -2.21
CA GLY A 13 7.15 -9.57 -0.79
C GLY A 13 7.72 -8.45 0.10
N VAL A 14 7.98 -7.25 -0.42
CA VAL A 14 8.44 -6.11 0.39
C VAL A 14 7.32 -5.46 1.23
N GLY A 15 6.07 -5.91 1.08
CA GLY A 15 4.92 -5.41 1.83
C GLY A 15 4.15 -4.27 1.16
N LYS A 16 4.34 -4.05 -0.14
CA LYS A 16 3.66 -3.03 -0.93
C LYS A 16 2.14 -3.01 -0.69
N THR A 17 1.43 -4.10 -0.98
CA THR A 17 -0.03 -4.22 -0.81
C THR A 17 -0.49 -3.94 0.62
N THR A 18 0.28 -4.40 1.63
CA THR A 18 -0.02 -4.12 3.04
C THR A 18 0.05 -2.62 3.34
N ILE A 19 1.08 -1.93 2.80
CA ILE A 19 1.22 -0.48 2.95
C ILE A 19 0.10 0.22 2.21
N THR A 20 -0.20 -0.15 0.96
CA THR A 20 -1.26 0.46 0.15
C THR A 20 -2.63 0.33 0.83
N ALA A 21 -2.98 -0.86 1.33
CA ALA A 21 -4.23 -1.11 2.05
C ALA A 21 -4.37 -0.23 3.30
N ASN A 22 -3.36 -0.23 4.16
CA ASN A 22 -3.39 0.54 5.39
C ASN A 22 -3.31 2.05 5.13
N LEU A 23 -2.55 2.49 4.13
CA LEU A 23 -2.48 3.90 3.73
C LEU A 23 -3.83 4.40 3.19
N GLY A 24 -4.52 3.59 2.37
CA GLY A 24 -5.85 3.92 1.90
C GLY A 24 -6.85 4.12 3.04
N VAL A 25 -6.84 3.22 4.02
CA VAL A 25 -7.66 3.36 5.23
C VAL A 25 -7.24 4.59 6.05
N ALA A 26 -5.94 4.89 6.17
CA ALA A 26 -5.45 6.07 6.88
C ALA A 26 -5.97 7.37 6.24
N LEU A 27 -5.83 7.51 4.93
CA LEU A 27 -6.30 8.68 4.18
C LEU A 27 -7.81 8.87 4.31
N SER A 28 -8.60 7.81 4.18
CA SER A 28 -10.05 7.86 4.42
C SER A 28 -10.40 8.26 5.87
N THR A 29 -9.61 7.83 6.85
CA THR A 29 -9.79 8.23 8.27
C THR A 29 -9.55 9.73 8.48
N TYR A 30 -8.71 10.35 7.66
CA TYR A 30 -8.50 11.81 7.63
C TYR A 30 -9.62 12.56 6.88
N GLY A 31 -10.54 11.85 6.25
CA GLY A 31 -11.70 12.43 5.57
C GLY A 31 -11.54 12.58 4.06
N GLU A 32 -10.44 12.07 3.47
CA GLU A 32 -10.25 12.06 2.03
C GLU A 32 -11.11 10.98 1.36
N GLU A 33 -11.84 11.33 0.31
CA GLU A 33 -12.52 10.34 -0.57
C GLU A 33 -11.47 9.49 -1.29
N THR A 34 -11.03 8.43 -0.64
CA THR A 34 -9.93 7.59 -1.11
C THR A 34 -10.43 6.31 -1.76
N ILE A 35 -9.94 6.04 -2.98
CA ILE A 35 -10.14 4.76 -3.67
C ILE A 35 -8.81 4.03 -3.75
N VAL A 36 -8.79 2.74 -3.40
CA VAL A 36 -7.65 1.84 -3.60
C VAL A 36 -8.00 0.85 -4.70
N LEU A 37 -7.24 0.91 -5.80
CA LEU A 37 -7.35 0.00 -6.94
C LEU A 37 -6.29 -1.08 -6.85
N ASP A 38 -6.70 -2.35 -6.78
CA ASP A 38 -5.78 -3.48 -6.93
C ASP A 38 -5.52 -3.73 -8.44
N ALA A 39 -4.32 -3.42 -8.89
CA ALA A 39 -3.89 -3.68 -10.26
C ALA A 39 -3.10 -5.00 -10.42
N ASP A 40 -2.90 -5.76 -9.35
CA ASP A 40 -2.23 -7.07 -9.39
C ASP A 40 -3.24 -8.21 -9.68
N VAL A 41 -3.66 -8.30 -10.93
CA VAL A 41 -4.63 -9.33 -11.38
C VAL A 41 -4.06 -10.75 -11.24
N ALA A 42 -2.75 -10.91 -11.24
CA ALA A 42 -2.10 -12.22 -11.14
C ALA A 42 -2.06 -12.75 -9.70
N MET A 43 -1.88 -11.85 -8.73
CA MET A 43 -1.74 -12.18 -7.31
C MET A 43 -2.53 -11.20 -6.45
N ALA A 44 -3.84 -11.09 -6.70
CA ALA A 44 -4.75 -10.23 -5.93
C ALA A 44 -4.71 -10.58 -4.44
N ASN A 45 -4.26 -9.65 -3.62
CA ASN A 45 -4.12 -9.83 -2.17
C ASN A 45 -4.73 -8.68 -1.36
N LEU A 46 -5.12 -7.59 -2.00
CA LEU A 46 -5.68 -6.42 -1.34
C LEU A 46 -6.97 -6.78 -0.59
N GLU A 47 -7.86 -7.55 -1.22
CA GLU A 47 -9.12 -8.02 -0.64
C GLU A 47 -8.89 -8.82 0.65
N LEU A 48 -7.85 -9.67 0.69
CA LEU A 48 -7.52 -10.49 1.87
C LEU A 48 -7.11 -9.62 3.06
N ILE A 49 -6.31 -8.57 2.82
CA ILE A 49 -5.82 -7.67 3.87
C ILE A 49 -6.96 -6.81 4.43
N LEU A 50 -7.95 -6.49 3.59
CA LEU A 50 -9.09 -5.65 3.96
C LEU A 50 -10.32 -6.45 4.41
N GLY A 51 -10.28 -7.80 4.39
CA GLY A 51 -11.41 -8.67 4.75
C GLY A 51 -12.60 -8.54 3.80
N MET A 52 -12.32 -8.35 2.52
CA MET A 52 -13.33 -8.04 1.49
C MET A 52 -13.43 -9.11 0.41
N GLU A 53 -13.06 -10.35 0.70
CA GLU A 53 -13.05 -11.43 -0.28
C GLU A 53 -14.45 -11.73 -0.86
N GLY A 54 -14.46 -12.28 -2.06
CA GLY A 54 -15.66 -12.81 -2.71
C GLY A 54 -16.57 -11.74 -3.31
N LYS A 55 -16.03 -10.60 -3.70
CA LYS A 55 -16.78 -9.57 -4.44
C LYS A 55 -17.19 -10.09 -5.82
N SER A 56 -18.43 -9.78 -6.22
CA SER A 56 -19.04 -10.31 -7.44
C SER A 56 -18.57 -9.64 -8.71
N VAL A 57 -18.20 -8.37 -8.63
CA VAL A 57 -17.68 -7.57 -9.77
C VAL A 57 -16.29 -7.08 -9.43
N THR A 58 -15.36 -7.20 -10.35
CA THR A 58 -13.95 -6.91 -10.14
C THR A 58 -13.41 -6.07 -11.30
N LEU A 59 -12.21 -5.49 -11.14
CA LEU A 59 -11.52 -4.80 -12.23
C LEU A 59 -11.43 -5.67 -13.49
N HIS A 60 -11.24 -6.99 -13.30
CA HIS A 60 -11.22 -7.93 -14.40
C HIS A 60 -12.53 -7.93 -15.21
N ASP A 61 -13.69 -7.92 -14.56
CA ASP A 61 -15.00 -7.89 -15.22
C ASP A 61 -15.18 -6.58 -15.99
N VAL A 62 -14.73 -5.47 -15.42
CA VAL A 62 -14.73 -4.16 -16.07
C VAL A 62 -13.88 -4.17 -17.34
N LEU A 63 -12.63 -4.62 -17.24
CA LEU A 63 -11.69 -4.65 -18.38
C LEU A 63 -12.13 -5.63 -19.48
N SER A 64 -12.83 -6.72 -19.13
CA SER A 64 -13.44 -7.62 -20.11
C SER A 64 -14.72 -7.04 -20.75
N GLY A 65 -15.34 -6.05 -20.10
CA GLY A 65 -16.57 -5.40 -20.49
C GLY A 65 -17.85 -6.10 -20.05
N ALA A 66 -17.73 -6.92 -19.04
CA ALA A 66 -18.86 -7.59 -18.42
C ALA A 66 -19.59 -6.69 -17.40
N ALA A 67 -18.92 -5.67 -16.85
CA ALA A 67 -19.45 -4.76 -15.86
C ALA A 67 -18.94 -3.31 -16.07
N SER A 68 -19.57 -2.34 -15.39
CA SER A 68 -19.07 -0.97 -15.27
C SER A 68 -18.08 -0.86 -14.09
N ILE A 69 -17.27 0.20 -14.07
CA ILE A 69 -16.31 0.41 -12.97
C ILE A 69 -17.05 0.78 -11.68
N GLU A 70 -18.16 1.48 -11.77
CA GLU A 70 -19.00 1.85 -10.63
C GLU A 70 -19.54 0.62 -9.88
N ASP A 71 -19.84 -0.47 -10.60
CA ASP A 71 -20.28 -1.74 -10.01
C ASP A 71 -19.15 -2.47 -9.28
N ALA A 72 -17.89 -2.13 -9.57
CA ALA A 72 -16.70 -2.72 -8.95
C ALA A 72 -16.17 -1.91 -7.75
N ILE A 73 -16.78 -0.77 -7.42
CA ILE A 73 -16.38 0.03 -6.25
C ILE A 73 -17.12 -0.47 -5.02
N TYR A 74 -16.40 -0.88 -3.99
CA TYR A 74 -16.96 -1.36 -2.74
C TYR A 74 -16.46 -0.51 -1.57
N GLU A 75 -17.35 -0.27 -0.61
CA GLU A 75 -16.96 0.32 0.68
C GLU A 75 -16.22 -0.71 1.52
N GLY A 76 -15.06 -0.31 2.03
CA GLY A 76 -14.17 -1.10 2.86
C GLY A 76 -14.05 -0.55 4.29
N PRO A 77 -13.16 -1.15 5.10
CA PRO A 77 -12.95 -0.74 6.48
C PRO A 77 -12.42 0.71 6.56
N GLY A 78 -12.90 1.46 7.55
CA GLY A 78 -12.52 2.86 7.78
C GLY A 78 -13.02 3.83 6.71
N GLY A 79 -13.99 3.43 5.87
CA GLY A 79 -14.58 4.26 4.82
C GLY A 79 -13.79 4.29 3.51
N VAL A 80 -12.67 3.55 3.40
CA VAL A 80 -11.94 3.45 2.14
C VAL A 80 -12.79 2.75 1.07
N LYS A 81 -12.79 3.28 -0.14
CA LYS A 81 -13.38 2.59 -1.30
C LYS A 81 -12.33 1.69 -1.96
N VAL A 82 -12.75 0.53 -2.43
CA VAL A 82 -11.84 -0.49 -2.97
C VAL A 82 -12.37 -1.03 -4.28
N VAL A 83 -11.49 -1.11 -5.28
CA VAL A 83 -11.73 -1.83 -6.53
C VAL A 83 -10.84 -3.07 -6.53
N PRO A 84 -11.40 -4.27 -6.33
CA PRO A 84 -10.64 -5.51 -6.30
C PRO A 84 -10.18 -5.91 -7.70
N ALA A 85 -9.00 -6.53 -7.80
CA ALA A 85 -8.45 -7.00 -9.07
C ALA A 85 -9.28 -8.11 -9.71
N GLY A 86 -9.73 -9.05 -8.88
CA GLY A 86 -10.37 -10.28 -9.31
C GLY A 86 -9.40 -11.36 -9.78
N ILE A 87 -9.83 -12.60 -9.67
CA ILE A 87 -9.03 -13.76 -10.09
C ILE A 87 -9.68 -14.40 -11.30
N SER A 88 -9.11 -14.22 -12.50
CA SER A 88 -9.54 -14.99 -13.68
C SER A 88 -8.39 -15.29 -14.64
N LEU A 89 -8.10 -16.58 -14.76
CA LEU A 89 -7.13 -17.10 -15.73
C LEU A 89 -7.59 -16.91 -17.19
N GLU A 90 -8.89 -16.80 -17.44
CA GLU A 90 -9.43 -16.61 -18.79
C GLU A 90 -9.37 -15.17 -19.26
N GLY A 91 -9.39 -14.23 -18.36
CA GLY A 91 -9.49 -12.81 -18.66
C GLY A 91 -8.20 -12.11 -19.03
N LEU A 92 -7.05 -12.60 -18.59
CA LEU A 92 -5.74 -12.04 -18.97
C LEU A 92 -5.54 -11.92 -20.51
N ARG A 93 -6.28 -12.70 -21.29
CA ARG A 93 -6.24 -12.65 -22.76
C ARG A 93 -7.17 -11.62 -23.41
N LYS A 94 -8.06 -10.97 -22.64
CA LYS A 94 -9.11 -10.08 -23.18
C LYS A 94 -9.04 -8.63 -22.69
N ILE A 95 -8.00 -8.26 -21.94
CA ILE A 95 -7.84 -6.91 -21.41
C ILE A 95 -7.73 -5.91 -22.57
N LYS A 96 -8.64 -4.95 -22.61
CA LYS A 96 -8.61 -3.82 -23.52
C LYS A 96 -8.09 -2.60 -22.79
N MET A 97 -6.94 -2.09 -23.19
CA MET A 97 -6.32 -0.90 -22.55
C MET A 97 -7.22 0.33 -22.58
N ASP A 98 -7.99 0.52 -23.65
CA ASP A 98 -8.96 1.62 -23.77
C ASP A 98 -9.98 1.63 -22.61
N ARG A 99 -10.32 0.46 -22.06
CA ARG A 99 -11.25 0.35 -20.93
C ARG A 99 -10.60 0.67 -19.59
N LEU A 100 -9.30 0.40 -19.45
CA LEU A 100 -8.56 0.81 -18.24
C LEU A 100 -8.51 2.33 -18.14
N GLU A 101 -8.23 3.02 -19.26
CA GLU A 101 -8.22 4.48 -19.30
C GLU A 101 -9.58 5.06 -18.91
N SER A 102 -10.66 4.58 -19.52
CA SER A 102 -12.02 5.03 -19.17
C SER A 102 -12.42 4.70 -17.73
N ALA A 103 -11.98 3.56 -17.18
CA ALA A 103 -12.22 3.20 -15.80
C ALA A 103 -11.47 4.14 -14.84
N LEU A 104 -10.21 4.46 -15.14
CA LEU A 104 -9.41 5.39 -14.36
C LEU A 104 -9.98 6.81 -14.37
N GLU A 105 -10.49 7.30 -15.51
CA GLU A 105 -11.16 8.59 -15.59
C GLU A 105 -12.33 8.69 -14.61
N ILE A 106 -13.19 7.68 -14.54
CA ILE A 106 -14.33 7.66 -13.61
C ILE A 106 -13.85 7.62 -12.14
N LEU A 107 -12.82 6.81 -11.82
CA LEU A 107 -12.27 6.73 -10.47
C LEU A 107 -11.65 8.07 -10.04
N VAL A 108 -10.97 8.76 -10.95
CA VAL A 108 -10.42 10.09 -10.73
C VAL A 108 -11.53 11.11 -10.46
N ASP A 109 -12.62 11.09 -11.22
CA ASP A 109 -13.72 12.04 -11.06
C ASP A 109 -14.51 11.83 -9.75
N THR A 110 -14.36 10.67 -9.10
CA THR A 110 -15.14 10.26 -7.92
C THR A 110 -14.32 10.12 -6.64
N SER A 111 -13.05 10.57 -6.65
CA SER A 111 -12.16 10.50 -5.49
C SER A 111 -11.30 11.77 -5.34
N ASP A 112 -10.80 12.00 -4.13
CA ASP A 112 -9.75 12.98 -3.86
C ASP A 112 -8.37 12.35 -4.08
N ILE A 113 -8.24 11.07 -3.69
CA ILE A 113 -7.01 10.28 -3.85
C ILE A 113 -7.35 8.91 -4.44
N LEU A 114 -6.69 8.57 -5.55
CA LEU A 114 -6.68 7.23 -6.13
C LEU A 114 -5.32 6.58 -5.87
N LEU A 115 -5.29 5.55 -5.01
CA LEU A 115 -4.11 4.71 -4.79
C LEU A 115 -4.17 3.50 -5.71
N ILE A 116 -3.12 3.25 -6.47
CA ILE A 116 -2.99 2.07 -7.33
C ILE A 116 -1.97 1.11 -6.72
N ASP A 117 -2.41 -0.06 -6.27
CA ASP A 117 -1.52 -1.14 -5.84
C ASP A 117 -0.97 -1.86 -7.06
N ALA A 118 0.24 -1.50 -7.50
CA ALA A 118 0.84 -2.06 -8.71
C ALA A 118 1.32 -3.50 -8.50
N PRO A 119 1.34 -4.36 -9.52
CA PRO A 119 2.09 -5.62 -9.46
C PRO A 119 3.56 -5.40 -9.10
N ALA A 120 4.18 -6.40 -8.48
CA ALA A 120 5.60 -6.33 -8.16
C ALA A 120 6.49 -6.51 -9.40
N GLY A 121 7.65 -5.86 -9.41
CA GLY A 121 8.63 -6.00 -10.49
C GLY A 121 8.38 -5.03 -11.64
N LEU A 122 8.81 -5.43 -12.85
CA LEU A 122 8.86 -4.58 -14.04
C LEU A 122 8.23 -5.25 -15.28
N GLU A 123 7.32 -6.19 -15.04
CA GLU A 123 6.52 -6.82 -16.09
C GLU A 123 5.51 -5.80 -16.68
N LYS A 124 4.88 -6.15 -17.79
CA LYS A 124 4.00 -5.23 -18.54
C LYS A 124 2.89 -4.63 -17.67
N ASP A 125 2.30 -5.43 -16.79
CA ASP A 125 1.18 -5.00 -15.94
C ASP A 125 1.66 -4.01 -14.88
N ALA A 126 2.84 -4.24 -14.28
CA ALA A 126 3.47 -3.30 -13.36
C ALA A 126 3.80 -1.96 -14.05
N LEU A 127 4.34 -2.01 -15.27
CA LEU A 127 4.63 -0.82 -16.06
C LEU A 127 3.36 -0.04 -16.41
N ALA A 128 2.27 -0.74 -16.74
CA ALA A 128 0.98 -0.11 -17.01
C ALA A 128 0.40 0.58 -15.76
N ALA A 129 0.48 -0.08 -14.59
CA ALA A 129 0.03 0.51 -13.33
C ALA A 129 0.88 1.73 -12.92
N ILE A 130 2.19 1.72 -13.17
CA ILE A 130 3.07 2.88 -12.93
C ILE A 130 2.70 4.02 -13.90
N ALA A 131 2.54 3.73 -15.19
CA ALA A 131 2.25 4.74 -16.20
C ALA A 131 0.85 5.37 -16.06
N ALA A 132 -0.06 4.70 -15.34
CA ALA A 132 -1.42 5.18 -15.08
C ALA A 132 -1.50 6.32 -14.06
N ALA A 133 -0.42 6.58 -13.30
CA ALA A 133 -0.39 7.59 -12.25
C ALA A 133 0.53 8.76 -12.60
N GLN A 134 0.28 9.92 -11.99
CA GLN A 134 1.20 11.05 -12.04
C GLN A 134 2.29 10.94 -10.98
N GLU A 135 1.98 10.33 -9.83
CA GLU A 135 2.87 10.22 -8.67
C GLU A 135 3.13 8.75 -8.33
N MET A 136 4.29 8.49 -7.76
CA MET A 136 4.65 7.14 -7.30
C MET A 136 5.28 7.17 -5.90
N ILE A 137 4.83 6.25 -5.05
CA ILE A 137 5.52 5.85 -3.82
C ILE A 137 6.28 4.56 -4.09
N LEU A 138 7.59 4.57 -3.86
CA LEU A 138 8.46 3.41 -4.06
C LEU A 138 8.66 2.66 -2.74
N VAL A 139 8.12 1.45 -2.62
CA VAL A 139 8.26 0.61 -1.43
C VAL A 139 9.44 -0.34 -1.58
N THR A 140 10.30 -0.39 -0.57
CA THR A 140 11.46 -1.28 -0.52
C THR A 140 11.75 -1.73 0.92
N THR A 141 12.69 -2.66 1.08
CA THR A 141 13.28 -3.04 2.37
C THR A 141 14.75 -2.59 2.40
N PRO A 142 15.38 -2.44 3.58
CA PRO A 142 16.73 -1.84 3.68
C PRO A 142 17.89 -2.75 3.22
N GLU A 143 17.58 -3.93 2.66
CA GLU A 143 18.62 -4.82 2.13
C GLU A 143 19.12 -4.38 0.75
N VAL A 144 20.42 -4.53 0.51
CA VAL A 144 21.09 -4.18 -0.75
C VAL A 144 20.38 -4.72 -2.00
N PRO A 145 19.94 -6.01 -2.06
CA PRO A 145 19.23 -6.51 -3.24
C PRO A 145 17.90 -5.76 -3.50
N SER A 146 17.14 -5.45 -2.45
CA SER A 146 15.86 -4.71 -2.58
C SER A 146 16.08 -3.30 -3.09
N ILE A 147 17.11 -2.61 -2.60
CA ILE A 147 17.48 -1.27 -3.05
C ILE A 147 17.94 -1.29 -4.52
N SER A 148 18.70 -2.32 -4.94
CA SER A 148 19.08 -2.49 -6.34
C SER A 148 17.85 -2.63 -7.27
N ASP A 149 16.84 -3.39 -6.84
CA ASP A 149 15.61 -3.54 -7.61
C ASP A 149 14.74 -2.27 -7.58
N ALA A 150 14.70 -1.57 -6.45
CA ALA A 150 14.07 -0.26 -6.32
C ALA A 150 14.70 0.78 -7.26
N LEU A 151 16.02 0.79 -7.40
CA LEU A 151 16.73 1.67 -8.33
C LEU A 151 16.31 1.43 -9.81
N LYS A 152 16.15 0.17 -10.21
CA LYS A 152 15.65 -0.17 -11.55
C LYS A 152 14.24 0.36 -11.77
N THR A 153 13.37 0.21 -10.76
CA THR A 153 11.99 0.73 -10.80
C THR A 153 11.97 2.25 -10.91
N LYS A 154 12.80 2.95 -10.12
CA LYS A 154 13.00 4.41 -10.22
C LYS A 154 13.37 4.84 -11.63
N ILE A 155 14.39 4.19 -12.23
CA ILE A 155 14.86 4.54 -13.57
C ILE A 155 13.74 4.42 -14.61
N ILE A 156 12.90 3.39 -14.48
CA ILE A 156 11.78 3.17 -15.40
C ILE A 156 10.65 4.17 -15.15
N ALA A 157 10.27 4.43 -13.91
CA ALA A 157 9.26 5.44 -13.58
C ALA A 157 9.63 6.82 -14.14
N ASN A 158 10.89 7.23 -13.98
CA ASN A 158 11.40 8.48 -14.57
C ASN A 158 11.29 8.50 -16.11
N LYS A 159 11.52 7.36 -16.79
CA LYS A 159 11.35 7.25 -18.25
C LYS A 159 9.89 7.32 -18.67
N LEU A 160 8.97 6.91 -17.83
CA LEU A 160 7.52 7.01 -18.04
C LEU A 160 6.98 8.41 -17.70
N GLY A 161 7.80 9.29 -17.13
CA GLY A 161 7.41 10.63 -16.75
C GLY A 161 6.61 10.70 -15.45
N VAL A 162 6.69 9.67 -14.60
CA VAL A 162 6.01 9.59 -13.30
C VAL A 162 6.89 10.21 -12.23
N ASP A 163 6.34 11.10 -11.42
CA ASP A 163 7.03 11.75 -10.32
C ASP A 163 7.12 10.83 -9.09
N ILE A 164 8.34 10.56 -8.62
CA ILE A 164 8.56 9.72 -7.45
C ILE A 164 8.58 10.59 -6.22
N ILE A 165 7.45 10.66 -5.53
CA ILE A 165 7.27 11.56 -4.37
C ILE A 165 8.04 11.09 -3.14
N GLY A 166 8.44 9.81 -3.07
CA GLY A 166 9.28 9.33 -2.00
C GLY A 166 9.44 7.81 -1.94
N VAL A 167 10.33 7.41 -1.05
CA VAL A 167 10.61 6.00 -0.72
C VAL A 167 10.03 5.66 0.65
N VAL A 168 9.32 4.54 0.73
CA VAL A 168 8.91 3.92 1.99
C VAL A 168 9.83 2.72 2.27
N ILE A 169 10.61 2.81 3.34
CA ILE A 169 11.42 1.70 3.84
C ILE A 169 10.53 0.86 4.75
N ASN A 170 10.25 -0.38 4.35
CA ASN A 170 9.45 -1.32 5.13
C ASN A 170 10.32 -2.37 5.80
N ARG A 171 9.80 -2.96 6.90
CA ARG A 171 10.49 -3.99 7.70
C ARG A 171 11.85 -3.54 8.22
N GLU A 172 11.93 -2.28 8.61
CA GLU A 172 13.13 -1.78 9.26
C GLU A 172 13.37 -2.54 10.57
N GLN A 173 14.59 -3.00 10.74
CA GLN A 173 15.12 -3.61 11.95
C GLN A 173 16.45 -2.94 12.26
N HIS A 174 16.81 -2.84 13.54
CA HIS A 174 18.11 -2.30 13.93
C HIS A 174 19.25 -3.31 13.66
N ASP A 175 19.41 -3.69 12.39
CA ASP A 175 20.45 -4.61 11.94
C ASP A 175 21.59 -3.83 11.24
N LYS A 176 22.83 -4.07 11.66
CA LYS A 176 24.02 -3.42 11.10
C LYS A 176 24.36 -3.83 9.66
N THR A 177 23.69 -4.86 9.14
CA THR A 177 23.85 -5.32 7.75
C THR A 177 22.94 -4.56 6.79
N PHE A 178 22.00 -3.78 7.30
CA PHE A 178 21.08 -2.97 6.50
C PHE A 178 21.71 -1.63 6.12
N LEU A 179 21.28 -1.11 4.97
CA LEU A 179 21.64 0.23 4.55
C LEU A 179 20.93 1.26 5.44
N THR A 180 21.65 2.31 5.78
CA THR A 180 21.10 3.46 6.48
C THR A 180 20.18 4.28 5.57
N ILE A 181 19.29 5.08 6.15
CA ILE A 181 18.41 5.99 5.41
C ILE A 181 19.23 6.88 4.46
N THR A 182 20.30 7.47 4.95
CA THR A 182 21.17 8.37 4.14
C THR A 182 21.80 7.65 2.95
N GLU A 183 22.25 6.38 3.13
CA GLU A 183 22.76 5.57 2.02
C GLU A 183 21.70 5.26 0.99
N ILE A 184 20.48 4.91 1.44
CA ILE A 184 19.32 4.63 0.56
C ILE A 184 18.95 5.88 -0.24
N GLU A 185 18.83 7.03 0.41
CA GLU A 185 18.55 8.32 -0.26
C GLU A 185 19.64 8.68 -1.27
N THR A 186 20.90 8.43 -0.92
CA THR A 186 22.05 8.67 -1.82
C THR A 186 21.99 7.76 -3.05
N ILE A 187 21.66 6.47 -2.87
CA ILE A 187 21.61 5.50 -3.98
C ILE A 187 20.39 5.77 -4.87
N LEU A 188 19.25 6.02 -4.26
CA LEU A 188 18.00 6.21 -4.99
C LEU A 188 17.80 7.66 -5.46
N GLU A 189 18.52 8.63 -4.90
CA GLU A 189 18.33 10.08 -5.16
C GLU A 189 16.85 10.51 -5.02
N VAL A 190 16.14 9.92 -4.06
CA VAL A 190 14.74 10.15 -3.73
C VAL A 190 14.62 10.20 -2.21
N PRO A 191 13.87 11.14 -1.63
CA PRO A 191 13.74 11.23 -0.18
C PRO A 191 13.02 10.02 0.41
N VAL A 192 13.43 9.59 1.59
CA VAL A 192 12.70 8.61 2.40
C VAL A 192 11.58 9.34 3.14
N ILE A 193 10.32 9.04 2.79
CA ILE A 193 9.12 9.69 3.35
C ILE A 193 8.51 8.91 4.51
N ALA A 194 8.84 7.63 4.67
CA ALA A 194 8.46 6.85 5.84
C ALA A 194 9.42 5.68 6.08
N VAL A 195 9.61 5.36 7.35
CA VAL A 195 10.31 4.15 7.81
C VAL A 195 9.34 3.35 8.66
N ILE A 196 9.00 2.16 8.18
CA ILE A 196 8.02 1.28 8.79
C ILE A 196 8.75 0.12 9.47
N PRO A 197 8.66 -0.01 10.79
CA PRO A 197 9.36 -1.07 11.51
C PRO A 197 8.80 -2.45 11.15
N ASP A 198 9.62 -3.49 11.31
CA ASP A 198 9.16 -4.87 11.22
C ASP A 198 8.31 -5.20 12.45
N ASP A 199 7.05 -5.54 12.22
CA ASP A 199 6.05 -5.75 13.26
C ASP A 199 5.28 -7.05 13.00
N PRO A 200 5.37 -8.06 13.90
CA PRO A 200 4.62 -9.30 13.75
C PRO A 200 3.10 -9.13 13.79
N GLU A 201 2.60 -8.02 14.32
CA GLU A 201 1.16 -7.72 14.31
C GLU A 201 0.62 -7.49 12.89
N VAL A 202 1.47 -7.08 11.94
CA VAL A 202 1.11 -6.95 10.51
C VAL A 202 0.59 -8.28 9.95
N SER A 203 1.37 -9.35 10.14
CA SER A 203 0.98 -10.68 9.65
C SER A 203 -0.25 -11.23 10.39
N ARG A 204 -0.39 -10.92 11.67
CA ARG A 204 -1.56 -11.30 12.46
C ARG A 204 -2.82 -10.56 12.00
N ALA A 205 -2.74 -9.27 11.76
CA ALA A 205 -3.84 -8.46 11.27
C ALA A 205 -4.31 -8.97 9.90
N ALA A 206 -3.38 -9.18 8.97
CA ALA A 206 -3.68 -9.71 7.64
C ALA A 206 -4.33 -11.12 7.70
N ALA A 207 -3.91 -12.00 8.63
CA ALA A 207 -4.51 -13.32 8.80
C ALA A 207 -5.98 -13.27 9.28
N PHE A 208 -6.42 -12.15 9.85
CA PHE A 208 -7.82 -11.91 10.24
C PHE A 208 -8.59 -11.05 9.24
N GLY A 209 -7.99 -10.67 8.11
CA GLY A 209 -8.62 -9.77 7.15
C GLY A 209 -8.93 -8.39 7.74
N GLU A 210 -8.11 -7.89 8.65
CA GLU A 210 -8.30 -6.57 9.26
C GLU A 210 -7.06 -5.70 9.02
N PRO A 211 -7.21 -4.46 8.50
CA PRO A 211 -6.10 -3.52 8.40
C PRO A 211 -5.47 -3.27 9.77
N LEU A 212 -4.13 -3.27 9.81
CA LEU A 212 -3.39 -3.12 11.08
C LEU A 212 -3.76 -1.84 11.82
N ILE A 213 -3.94 -0.73 11.11
CA ILE A 213 -4.27 0.57 11.72
C ILE A 213 -5.63 0.58 12.42
N ILE A 214 -6.53 -0.32 12.05
CA ILE A 214 -7.83 -0.52 12.73
C ILE A 214 -7.64 -1.53 13.86
N LYS A 215 -7.00 -2.66 13.59
CA LYS A 215 -6.84 -3.75 14.56
C LYS A 215 -5.94 -3.37 15.73
N ASN A 216 -4.84 -2.72 15.47
CA ASN A 216 -3.88 -2.27 16.48
C ASN A 216 -3.37 -0.85 16.19
N PRO A 217 -4.22 0.18 16.43
CA PRO A 217 -3.87 1.58 16.10
C PRO A 217 -2.68 2.12 16.91
N LYS A 218 -2.30 1.44 18.00
CA LYS A 218 -1.17 1.83 18.86
C LYS A 218 0.16 1.18 18.46
N SER A 219 0.17 0.30 17.46
CA SER A 219 1.42 -0.32 17.01
C SER A 219 2.37 0.72 16.39
N PRO A 220 3.70 0.52 16.50
CA PRO A 220 4.65 1.41 15.83
C PRO A 220 4.42 1.51 14.33
N THR A 221 4.07 0.39 13.67
CA THR A 221 3.74 0.34 12.25
C THR A 221 2.47 1.14 11.93
N SER A 222 1.42 1.03 12.74
CA SER A 222 0.20 1.83 12.56
C SER A 222 0.51 3.32 12.66
N ASN A 223 1.27 3.73 13.68
CA ASN A 223 1.68 5.13 13.84
C ASN A 223 2.49 5.62 12.63
N ALA A 224 3.41 4.82 12.10
CA ALA A 224 4.22 5.19 10.94
C ALA A 224 3.36 5.36 9.67
N ILE A 225 2.37 4.49 9.45
CA ILE A 225 1.47 4.59 8.28
C ILE A 225 0.49 5.76 8.43
N MET A 226 -0.05 6.00 9.63
CA MET A 226 -0.89 7.17 9.90
C MET A 226 -0.12 8.48 9.69
N GLN A 227 1.14 8.55 10.15
CA GLN A 227 2.01 9.70 9.89
C GLN A 227 2.24 9.90 8.38
N LEU A 228 2.55 8.82 7.64
CA LEU A 228 2.70 8.88 6.19
C LEU A 228 1.43 9.43 5.51
N GLY A 229 0.25 8.96 5.93
CA GLY A 229 -1.03 9.48 5.43
C GLY A 229 -1.19 10.98 5.69
N ALA A 230 -0.91 11.41 6.91
CA ALA A 230 -0.98 12.84 7.29
C ALA A 230 -0.01 13.70 6.48
N ASP A 231 1.25 13.26 6.34
CA ASP A 231 2.28 13.99 5.58
C ASP A 231 1.89 14.15 4.10
N LEU A 232 1.23 13.15 3.50
CA LEU A 232 0.78 13.19 2.11
C LEU A 232 -0.30 14.25 1.84
N ILE A 233 -1.12 14.55 2.83
CA ILE A 233 -2.23 15.53 2.70
C ILE A 233 -1.97 16.84 3.45
N GLY A 234 -0.82 16.96 4.11
CA GLY A 234 -0.44 18.18 4.85
C GLY A 234 -1.14 18.33 6.20
N GLU A 235 -1.61 17.23 6.78
CA GLU A 235 -2.24 17.19 8.11
C GLU A 235 -1.21 16.87 9.21
N GLU A 236 -1.55 17.22 10.46
CA GLU A 236 -0.74 16.87 11.62
C GLU A 236 -1.20 15.55 12.25
N TYR A 237 -0.29 14.64 12.49
CA TYR A 237 -0.56 13.40 13.20
C TYR A 237 0.09 13.40 14.59
N GLN A 238 -0.68 13.01 15.61
CA GLN A 238 -0.15 12.76 16.96
C GLN A 238 -0.14 11.25 17.23
N PRO A 239 1.05 10.65 17.38
CA PRO A 239 1.17 9.22 17.64
C PRO A 239 0.41 8.77 18.88
N ILE A 240 -0.31 7.66 18.76
CA ILE A 240 -1.03 7.05 19.88
C ILE A 240 0.00 6.27 20.72
N GLU A 241 0.29 6.74 21.93
CA GLU A 241 1.21 6.05 22.83
C GLU A 241 0.67 4.67 23.25
N PRO A 242 1.52 3.61 23.23
CA PRO A 242 1.15 2.32 23.78
C PRO A 242 0.89 2.44 25.29
N ASP A 243 -0.12 1.74 25.79
CA ASP A 243 -0.48 1.76 27.22
C ASP A 243 0.69 1.28 28.10
N LYS A 244 1.38 2.21 28.74
CA LYS A 244 2.49 1.91 29.67
C LYS A 244 2.08 0.99 30.84
N LYS A 245 0.78 0.91 31.16
CA LYS A 245 0.25 0.02 32.20
C LYS A 245 0.41 -1.47 31.89
N GLY A 246 0.38 -1.89 30.62
CA GLY A 246 0.54 -3.30 30.24
C GLY A 246 1.96 -3.83 30.41
N VAL A 247 2.99 -2.98 30.33
CA VAL A 247 4.39 -3.39 30.51
C VAL A 247 4.70 -3.60 31.98
N ILE A 248 4.17 -2.73 32.86
CA ILE A 248 4.36 -2.83 34.31
C ILE A 248 3.57 -4.02 34.88
N SER A 249 2.34 -4.29 34.39
CA SER A 249 1.56 -5.45 34.81
C SER A 249 2.21 -6.78 34.41
N LYS A 250 2.74 -6.90 33.20
CA LYS A 250 3.48 -8.10 32.74
C LYS A 250 4.79 -8.29 33.51
N LEU A 251 5.49 -7.22 33.90
CA LEU A 251 6.67 -7.30 34.78
C LEU A 251 6.28 -7.75 36.19
N VAL A 252 5.19 -7.24 36.74
CA VAL A 252 4.67 -7.61 38.07
C VAL A 252 4.13 -9.06 38.06
N GLU A 253 3.41 -9.49 37.02
CA GLU A 253 2.95 -10.88 36.85
C GLU A 253 4.13 -11.84 36.66
N GLY A 254 5.16 -11.45 35.88
CA GLY A 254 6.39 -12.22 35.74
C GLY A 254 7.21 -12.37 37.02
N LEU A 255 7.15 -11.38 37.91
CA LEU A 255 7.81 -11.41 39.23
C LEU A 255 6.99 -12.12 40.31
N LEU A 256 5.66 -12.06 40.24
CA LEU A 256 4.75 -12.70 41.22
C LEU A 256 4.31 -14.11 40.82
N GLY A 257 4.47 -14.49 39.55
CA GLY A 257 4.05 -15.80 38.99
C GLY A 257 5.03 -16.95 39.18
N ARG A 258 6.08 -16.82 40.03
CA ARG A 258 6.94 -17.93 40.45
C ARG A 258 6.61 -18.30 41.91
N ARG A 259 5.56 -19.06 42.06
CA ARG A 259 5.37 -20.01 43.17
C ARG A 259 4.81 -21.31 42.64
#